data_103db18b3055022b904d2459f36e28c8
#
_entry.id   103db18b3055022b904d2459f36e28c8
#
_cell.length_a   1.000
_cell.length_b   1.000
_cell.length_c   1.000
_cell.angle_alpha   90.00
_cell.angle_beta   90.00
_cell.angle_gamma   90.00
#
_symmetry.space_group_name_H-M   'P 1'
#
loop_
_entity.id
_entity.type
_entity.pdbx_description
1 polymer ?
#
loop_
_entity_poly.entity_id
_entity_poly.type
_entity_poly.pdbx_seq_one_letter_code
_entity_poly.pdbx_strand_id
1 'polypeptide(L)'
;VPIRHRADATSDDPANLTDLAAPAEQDIALPPPPPAGRWGRDLLGDGFEAQTLPLLPDEEGEVVATIVRHVPGEDPEAGPTPAPSFTVLYLHGWNDYFNQRELARAWSGLGGAFYALDLRKYGRSLRAHQSHGYVEHLSTYDEDIHAALAVIRAEHGPEQDLVLMGHSTGGLTAALWAHRHPGALRALVLNAPWLELQGSSLMRTVSQPVVDRVARYQPKAALPVVDPGFYSRALVGMAEDDDDTDADPTDPFVTGWGLEPAWRTSPSAPVRAGWLSAVMAGHAQVADGLSIMAPVLVLSSDKTVVGTRWAPAMRKADVVLDVDRMGRRALQLGPVVTVVRIADAIHDVTLSAAPARAQVYRELSRWTRAYVARDA
;
A
#
# COMPACT_ATOMS: atom_id res chain seq x y z
N VAL A 1 -65.86 -17.93 29.90
CA VAL A 1 -64.63 -18.55 30.36
C VAL A 1 -63.47 -17.57 30.05
N PRO A 2 -62.84 -16.97 31.07
CA PRO A 2 -61.93 -15.84 30.86
C PRO A 2 -60.51 -16.25 30.51
N ILE A 3 -59.92 -15.49 29.59
CA ILE A 3 -58.51 -15.50 29.21
C ILE A 3 -57.71 -14.76 30.27
N ARG A 4 -56.71 -15.41 30.86
CA ARG A 4 -55.75 -14.76 31.77
C ARG A 4 -54.56 -14.21 30.94
N HIS A 5 -54.37 -12.92 30.99
CA HIS A 5 -53.10 -12.27 30.64
C HIS A 5 -52.08 -12.54 31.75
N ARG A 6 -50.90 -12.98 31.34
CA ARG A 6 -49.71 -12.98 32.17
C ARG A 6 -48.68 -12.06 31.50
N ALA A 7 -48.46 -10.91 32.12
CA ALA A 7 -47.37 -10.04 31.83
C ALA A 7 -46.12 -10.61 32.51
N ASP A 8 -45.06 -10.89 31.76
CA ASP A 8 -43.73 -11.06 32.31
C ASP A 8 -42.86 -9.90 31.87
N ALA A 9 -42.32 -9.25 32.86
CA ALA A 9 -41.44 -8.09 32.74
C ALA A 9 -40.11 -8.51 32.14
N THR A 10 -39.74 -7.83 31.06
CA THR A 10 -38.39 -7.86 30.55
C THR A 10 -37.56 -6.84 31.34
N SER A 11 -36.57 -7.33 32.06
CA SER A 11 -35.49 -6.51 32.60
C SER A 11 -34.55 -6.11 31.44
N ASP A 12 -34.64 -4.88 30.99
CA ASP A 12 -33.57 -4.25 30.17
C ASP A 12 -32.39 -3.95 31.09
N ASP A 13 -31.38 -4.81 31.02
CA ASP A 13 -30.05 -4.58 31.59
C ASP A 13 -29.24 -3.84 30.50
N PRO A 14 -28.85 -2.56 30.69
CA PRO A 14 -28.00 -1.87 29.71
C PRO A 14 -26.61 -2.49 29.78
N ALA A 15 -26.32 -3.36 28.81
CA ALA A 15 -24.99 -3.95 28.63
C ALA A 15 -23.92 -2.86 28.69
N ASN A 16 -23.06 -3.04 29.65
CA ASN A 16 -21.92 -2.20 30.00
C ASN A 16 -20.98 -2.03 28.80
N LEU A 17 -21.00 -0.86 28.15
CA LEU A 17 -20.15 -0.50 27.01
C LEU A 17 -18.69 -0.22 27.42
N THR A 18 -18.29 -0.55 28.65
CA THR A 18 -16.94 -0.29 29.18
C THR A 18 -15.97 -1.46 29.09
N ASP A 19 -16.36 -2.63 28.57
CA ASP A 19 -15.50 -3.82 28.46
C ASP A 19 -15.01 -4.13 27.04
N LEU A 20 -14.93 -3.13 26.17
CA LEU A 20 -14.08 -3.22 24.99
C LEU A 20 -12.63 -2.85 25.40
N ALA A 21 -12.02 -3.70 26.23
CA ALA A 21 -10.57 -3.69 26.39
C ALA A 21 -9.97 -3.86 24.99
N ALA A 22 -9.14 -2.90 24.58
CA ALA A 22 -8.32 -3.05 23.39
C ALA A 22 -7.60 -4.40 23.49
N PRO A 23 -7.57 -5.23 22.43
CA PRO A 23 -6.81 -6.45 22.44
C PRO A 23 -5.38 -6.11 22.87
N ALA A 24 -4.85 -6.86 23.84
CA ALA A 24 -3.49 -6.69 24.32
C ALA A 24 -2.58 -6.67 23.09
N GLU A 25 -1.77 -5.61 22.92
CA GLU A 25 -0.71 -5.59 21.94
C GLU A 25 0.12 -6.85 22.17
N GLN A 26 0.04 -7.79 21.23
CA GLN A 26 0.94 -8.92 21.25
C GLN A 26 2.32 -8.33 20.98
N ASP A 27 3.25 -8.49 21.91
CA ASP A 27 4.66 -8.14 21.78
C ASP A 27 5.31 -9.05 20.72
N ILE A 28 4.94 -8.85 19.46
CA ILE A 28 5.57 -9.53 18.32
C ILE A 28 6.89 -8.81 18.10
N ALA A 29 8.00 -9.50 18.37
CA ALA A 29 9.33 -8.96 18.15
C ALA A 29 9.55 -8.62 16.67
N LEU A 30 10.03 -7.41 16.38
CA LEU A 30 10.40 -7.02 15.03
C LEU A 30 11.55 -7.90 14.54
N PRO A 31 11.52 -8.35 13.27
CA PRO A 31 12.66 -8.97 12.64
C PRO A 31 13.90 -8.07 12.67
N PRO A 32 15.11 -8.64 12.70
CA PRO A 32 16.34 -7.85 12.68
C PRO A 32 16.41 -7.01 11.39
N PRO A 33 16.84 -5.73 11.49
CA PRO A 33 16.94 -4.87 10.33
C PRO A 33 18.02 -5.35 9.36
N PRO A 34 17.85 -5.11 8.05
CA PRO A 34 18.90 -5.35 7.06
C PRO A 34 20.17 -4.53 7.36
N PRO A 35 21.33 -4.96 6.86
CA PRO A 35 22.58 -4.24 7.11
C PRO A 35 22.57 -2.83 6.49
N ALA A 36 23.21 -1.88 7.17
CA ALA A 36 23.36 -0.53 6.65
C ALA A 36 24.54 -0.44 5.65
N GLY A 37 24.37 0.32 4.57
CA GLY A 37 25.41 0.63 3.60
C GLY A 37 25.90 -0.55 2.73
N ARG A 38 25.25 -1.69 2.81
CA ARG A 38 25.54 -2.88 1.99
C ARG A 38 24.30 -3.75 1.82
N TRP A 39 24.26 -4.49 0.73
CA TRP A 39 23.21 -5.47 0.50
C TRP A 39 23.38 -6.71 1.40
N GLY A 40 22.27 -7.24 1.86
CA GLY A 40 22.18 -8.49 2.59
C GLY A 40 20.91 -9.24 2.18
N ARG A 41 20.88 -10.55 2.39
CA ARG A 41 19.72 -11.39 2.07
C ARG A 41 18.47 -10.86 2.78
N ASP A 42 17.38 -10.71 2.04
CA ASP A 42 16.09 -10.28 2.56
C ASP A 42 15.25 -11.47 3.07
N LEU A 43 14.24 -11.16 3.93
CA LEU A 43 13.27 -12.15 4.42
C LEU A 43 12.42 -12.76 3.30
N LEU A 44 12.30 -12.09 2.15
CA LEU A 44 11.62 -12.63 0.99
C LEU A 44 12.32 -13.86 0.39
N GLY A 45 13.56 -14.15 0.80
CA GLY A 45 14.30 -15.32 0.39
C GLY A 45 15.23 -15.11 -0.81
N ASP A 46 15.48 -16.19 -1.56
CA ASP A 46 16.41 -16.17 -2.69
C ASP A 46 15.95 -15.17 -3.76
N GLY A 47 16.91 -14.49 -4.36
CA GLY A 47 16.66 -13.45 -5.35
C GLY A 47 16.25 -12.08 -4.77
N PHE A 48 16.21 -11.92 -3.44
CA PHE A 48 15.90 -10.64 -2.81
C PHE A 48 16.95 -10.24 -1.80
N GLU A 49 17.41 -9.00 -1.92
CA GLU A 49 18.36 -8.39 -0.99
C GLU A 49 17.82 -7.05 -0.49
N ALA A 50 18.19 -6.70 0.74
CA ALA A 50 17.79 -5.44 1.37
C ALA A 50 18.98 -4.70 1.97
N GLN A 51 18.85 -3.38 2.05
CA GLN A 51 19.83 -2.49 2.64
C GLN A 51 19.13 -1.38 3.44
N THR A 52 19.57 -1.14 4.67
CA THR A 52 19.12 -0.01 5.49
C THR A 52 19.77 1.29 5.03
N LEU A 53 18.95 2.32 4.86
CA LEU A 53 19.32 3.68 4.46
C LEU A 53 19.16 4.62 5.66
N PRO A 54 20.24 5.14 6.26
CA PRO A 54 20.14 6.15 7.31
C PRO A 54 19.50 7.44 6.79
N LEU A 55 18.58 8.01 7.57
CA LEU A 55 17.90 9.28 7.31
C LEU A 55 18.15 10.26 8.44
N LEU A 56 17.71 11.50 8.28
CA LEU A 56 17.77 12.47 9.36
C LEU A 56 16.90 12.02 10.54
N PRO A 57 17.41 12.06 11.77
CA PRO A 57 16.64 11.68 12.96
C PRO A 57 15.49 12.66 13.17
N ASP A 58 14.42 12.18 13.79
CA ASP A 58 13.30 13.01 14.21
C ASP A 58 13.14 12.99 15.75
N GLU A 59 11.99 13.45 16.25
CA GLU A 59 11.70 13.49 17.68
C GLU A 59 11.63 12.10 18.37
N GLU A 60 11.48 11.03 17.57
CA GLU A 60 11.50 9.64 18.05
C GLU A 60 12.90 9.00 17.96
N GLY A 61 13.91 9.78 17.58
CA GLY A 61 15.30 9.35 17.52
C GLY A 61 15.78 9.00 16.13
N GLU A 62 16.55 7.93 15.99
CA GLU A 62 17.11 7.47 14.72
C GLU A 62 15.99 7.02 13.75
N VAL A 63 16.06 7.51 12.52
CA VAL A 63 15.13 7.17 11.44
C VAL A 63 15.88 6.53 10.28
N VAL A 64 15.27 5.52 9.68
CA VAL A 64 15.82 4.86 8.48
C VAL A 64 14.71 4.59 7.48
N ALA A 65 15.09 4.44 6.21
CA ALA A 65 14.33 3.72 5.20
C ALA A 65 15.02 2.40 4.88
N THR A 66 14.37 1.51 4.15
CA THR A 66 14.99 0.26 3.69
C THR A 66 14.68 0.04 2.22
N ILE A 67 15.73 -0.06 1.41
CA ILE A 67 15.60 -0.43 0.00
C ILE A 67 15.75 -1.94 -0.14
N VAL A 68 14.87 -2.55 -0.93
CA VAL A 68 14.91 -3.96 -1.34
C VAL A 68 15.15 -4.01 -2.83
N ARG A 69 15.98 -4.95 -3.32
CA ARG A 69 16.15 -5.19 -4.75
C ARG A 69 15.83 -6.62 -5.10
N HIS A 70 15.40 -6.84 -6.34
CA HIS A 70 15.30 -8.15 -6.95
C HIS A 70 16.56 -8.44 -7.77
N VAL A 71 17.14 -9.60 -7.53
CA VAL A 71 18.33 -10.14 -8.21
C VAL A 71 17.91 -11.37 -9.01
N PRO A 72 17.48 -11.23 -10.28
CA PRO A 72 16.87 -12.32 -11.04
C PRO A 72 17.76 -13.54 -11.18
N GLY A 73 19.08 -13.35 -11.25
CA GLY A 73 20.05 -14.47 -11.37
C GLY A 73 20.15 -15.36 -10.13
N GLU A 74 19.62 -14.91 -9.01
CA GLU A 74 19.60 -15.62 -7.72
C GLU A 74 18.18 -16.08 -7.33
N ASP A 75 17.14 -15.70 -8.10
CA ASP A 75 15.76 -16.10 -7.87
C ASP A 75 15.40 -17.35 -8.69
N PRO A 76 15.19 -18.52 -8.04
CA PRO A 76 14.87 -19.78 -8.76
C PRO A 76 13.52 -19.75 -9.46
N GLU A 77 12.63 -18.81 -9.11
CA GLU A 77 11.32 -18.64 -9.72
C GLU A 77 11.31 -17.53 -10.80
N ALA A 78 12.44 -16.82 -10.98
CA ALA A 78 12.55 -15.83 -12.04
C ALA A 78 12.63 -16.53 -13.40
N GLY A 79 11.82 -16.06 -14.34
CA GLY A 79 11.96 -16.41 -15.74
C GLY A 79 13.16 -15.72 -16.40
N PRO A 80 13.38 -15.97 -17.71
CA PRO A 80 14.41 -15.24 -18.45
C PRO A 80 14.19 -13.73 -18.35
N THR A 81 15.23 -12.98 -17.98
CA THR A 81 15.19 -11.53 -17.84
C THR A 81 16.17 -10.88 -18.81
N PRO A 82 15.74 -9.86 -19.58
CA PRO A 82 16.65 -9.07 -20.39
C PRO A 82 17.57 -8.20 -19.52
N ALA A 83 18.65 -7.69 -20.09
CA ALA A 83 19.45 -6.69 -19.41
C ALA A 83 18.59 -5.45 -19.09
N PRO A 84 18.74 -4.86 -17.89
CA PRO A 84 17.92 -3.72 -17.49
C PRO A 84 18.14 -2.50 -18.39
N SER A 85 17.03 -1.96 -18.92
CA SER A 85 17.02 -0.73 -19.73
C SER A 85 16.40 0.46 -19.02
N PHE A 86 15.75 0.23 -17.88
CA PHE A 86 15.17 1.23 -16.98
C PHE A 86 15.18 0.71 -15.54
N THR A 87 14.92 1.58 -14.58
CA THR A 87 14.78 1.20 -13.17
C THR A 87 13.34 1.40 -12.71
N VAL A 88 12.91 0.61 -11.73
CA VAL A 88 11.61 0.71 -11.08
C VAL A 88 11.83 0.90 -9.59
N LEU A 89 11.19 1.90 -8.99
CA LEU A 89 11.10 2.07 -7.54
C LEU A 89 9.64 1.94 -7.10
N TYR A 90 9.36 0.97 -6.24
CA TYR A 90 8.03 0.71 -5.70
C TYR A 90 7.86 1.28 -4.29
N LEU A 91 6.71 1.92 -4.00
CA LEU A 91 6.30 2.41 -2.70
C LEU A 91 5.04 1.67 -2.23
N HIS A 92 5.08 1.12 -1.04
CA HIS A 92 3.96 0.39 -0.42
C HIS A 92 2.87 1.33 0.15
N GLY A 93 1.74 0.75 0.59
CA GLY A 93 0.62 1.44 1.21
C GLY A 93 0.72 1.61 2.74
N TRP A 94 -0.39 2.07 3.36
CA TRP A 94 -0.54 2.15 4.81
C TRP A 94 -0.53 0.76 5.45
N ASN A 95 0.11 0.64 6.62
CA ASN A 95 0.20 -0.61 7.39
C ASN A 95 0.73 -1.77 6.52
N ASP A 96 1.70 -1.47 5.66
CA ASP A 96 2.21 -2.38 4.66
C ASP A 96 3.75 -2.25 4.53
N TYR A 97 4.34 -3.11 3.71
CA TYR A 97 5.75 -3.14 3.36
C TYR A 97 5.89 -3.89 2.02
N PHE A 98 7.05 -3.87 1.39
CA PHE A 98 7.22 -4.64 0.15
C PHE A 98 7.24 -6.15 0.40
N ASN A 99 6.30 -6.87 -0.24
CA ASN A 99 6.16 -8.33 -0.19
C ASN A 99 5.79 -8.97 -1.54
N GLN A 100 5.56 -8.17 -2.58
CA GLN A 100 5.01 -8.57 -3.88
C GLN A 100 6.10 -9.18 -4.79
N ARG A 101 6.58 -10.41 -4.50
CA ARG A 101 7.64 -11.10 -5.27
C ARG A 101 7.31 -11.23 -6.76
N GLU A 102 6.06 -11.62 -7.09
CA GLU A 102 5.63 -11.75 -8.49
C GLU A 102 5.70 -10.43 -9.26
N LEU A 103 5.39 -9.31 -8.59
CA LEU A 103 5.50 -7.98 -9.18
C LEU A 103 6.95 -7.64 -9.55
N ALA A 104 7.90 -7.96 -8.65
CA ALA A 104 9.31 -7.74 -8.90
C ALA A 104 9.80 -8.56 -10.11
N ARG A 105 9.41 -9.85 -10.15
CA ARG A 105 9.71 -10.74 -11.28
C ARG A 105 9.10 -10.24 -12.60
N ALA A 106 7.87 -9.76 -12.56
CA ALA A 106 7.20 -9.20 -13.73
C ALA A 106 7.95 -7.97 -14.27
N TRP A 107 8.35 -7.04 -13.41
CA TRP A 107 9.14 -5.89 -13.83
C TRP A 107 10.52 -6.28 -14.38
N SER A 108 11.21 -7.21 -13.74
CA SER A 108 12.48 -7.71 -14.24
C SER A 108 12.36 -8.40 -15.59
N GLY A 109 11.28 -9.17 -15.79
CA GLY A 109 10.95 -9.78 -17.08
C GLY A 109 10.64 -8.77 -18.19
N LEU A 110 10.27 -7.54 -17.84
CA LEU A 110 10.07 -6.43 -18.78
C LEU A 110 11.35 -5.60 -19.03
N GLY A 111 12.48 -5.97 -18.44
CA GLY A 111 13.75 -5.24 -18.56
C GLY A 111 13.90 -4.08 -17.58
N GLY A 112 13.18 -4.09 -16.47
CA GLY A 112 13.35 -3.16 -15.36
C GLY A 112 14.28 -3.72 -14.29
N ALA A 113 15.27 -2.96 -13.82
CA ALA A 113 15.91 -3.23 -12.55
C ALA A 113 14.94 -2.85 -11.42
N PHE A 114 14.43 -3.83 -10.70
CA PHE A 114 13.37 -3.61 -9.72
C PHE A 114 13.93 -3.34 -8.33
N TYR A 115 13.43 -2.26 -7.73
CA TYR A 115 13.64 -1.85 -6.36
C TYR A 115 12.32 -1.54 -5.68
N ALA A 116 12.26 -1.78 -4.38
CA ALA A 116 11.16 -1.34 -3.52
C ALA A 116 11.70 -0.61 -2.31
N LEU A 117 10.90 0.29 -1.75
CA LEU A 117 11.27 1.09 -0.60
C LEU A 117 10.24 0.88 0.52
N ASP A 118 10.69 0.28 1.63
CA ASP A 118 9.95 0.37 2.88
C ASP A 118 10.24 1.77 3.46
N LEU A 119 9.23 2.63 3.43
CA LEU A 119 9.32 4.00 3.92
C LEU A 119 9.61 4.03 5.42
N ARG A 120 10.11 5.15 5.91
CA ARG A 120 10.38 5.35 7.36
C ARG A 120 9.22 4.89 8.22
N LYS A 121 9.54 4.19 9.31
CA LYS A 121 8.57 3.69 10.31
C LYS A 121 7.55 2.68 9.78
N TYR A 122 7.89 2.01 8.67
CA TYR A 122 7.13 0.87 8.12
C TYR A 122 8.04 -0.33 7.88
N GLY A 123 7.47 -1.52 7.88
CA GLY A 123 8.14 -2.74 7.47
C GLY A 123 9.53 -2.90 8.09
N ARG A 124 10.53 -3.16 7.24
CA ARG A 124 11.95 -3.29 7.62
C ARG A 124 12.55 -2.04 8.25
N SER A 125 11.91 -0.89 8.01
CA SER A 125 12.36 0.42 8.52
C SER A 125 11.81 0.74 9.92
N LEU A 126 10.80 0.01 10.40
CA LEU A 126 10.17 0.25 11.70
C LEU A 126 11.11 -0.13 12.85
N ARG A 127 11.12 0.68 13.90
CA ARG A 127 11.80 0.41 15.17
C ARG A 127 10.76 0.33 16.29
N ALA A 128 11.01 -0.51 17.31
CA ALA A 128 10.04 -0.82 18.37
C ALA A 128 9.53 0.40 19.14
N HIS A 129 10.32 1.47 19.24
CA HIS A 129 9.94 2.70 19.95
C HIS A 129 9.20 3.72 19.09
N GLN A 130 9.08 3.47 17.78
CA GLN A 130 8.51 4.45 16.84
C GLN A 130 7.00 4.32 16.70
N SER A 131 6.37 5.43 16.40
CA SER A 131 4.98 5.51 15.97
C SER A 131 4.86 5.01 14.52
N HIS A 132 4.23 3.83 14.32
CA HIS A 132 4.07 3.20 13.02
C HIS A 132 3.59 4.19 11.96
N GLY A 133 4.34 4.33 10.87
CA GLY A 133 4.01 5.12 9.69
C GLY A 133 3.81 6.63 9.92
N TYR A 134 4.16 7.15 11.08
CA TYR A 134 3.89 8.54 11.42
C TYR A 134 4.83 9.52 10.74
N VAL A 135 4.25 10.46 10.01
CA VAL A 135 4.87 11.69 9.50
C VAL A 135 3.85 12.84 9.58
N GLU A 136 4.31 14.07 9.73
CA GLU A 136 3.45 15.27 9.75
C GLU A 136 3.20 15.85 8.35
N HIS A 137 4.05 15.51 7.38
CA HIS A 137 3.94 15.95 6.00
C HIS A 137 4.33 14.81 5.05
N LEU A 138 3.55 14.60 3.99
CA LEU A 138 3.89 13.57 2.99
C LEU A 138 5.17 13.90 2.21
N SER A 139 5.59 15.19 2.17
CA SER A 139 6.88 15.58 1.59
C SER A 139 8.09 15.10 2.41
N THR A 140 7.89 14.67 3.66
CA THR A 140 8.95 14.02 4.45
C THR A 140 9.48 12.77 3.76
N TYR A 141 8.62 12.04 3.04
CA TYR A 141 9.05 10.87 2.26
C TYR A 141 9.94 11.19 1.04
N ASP A 142 10.09 12.47 0.69
CA ASP A 142 11.03 12.87 -0.38
C ASP A 142 12.47 12.51 -0.01
N GLU A 143 12.83 12.59 1.29
CA GLU A 143 14.14 12.16 1.78
C GLU A 143 14.35 10.65 1.61
N ASP A 144 13.34 9.82 1.95
CA ASP A 144 13.36 8.36 1.77
C ASP A 144 13.59 7.99 0.31
N ILE A 145 12.80 8.63 -0.59
CA ILE A 145 12.88 8.40 -2.04
C ILE A 145 14.25 8.84 -2.56
N HIS A 146 14.76 10.00 -2.14
CA HIS A 146 16.07 10.48 -2.58
C HIS A 146 17.20 9.58 -2.09
N ALA A 147 17.13 9.04 -0.87
CA ALA A 147 18.10 8.08 -0.36
C ALA A 147 18.10 6.78 -1.19
N ALA A 148 16.92 6.26 -1.54
CA ALA A 148 16.81 5.11 -2.43
C ALA A 148 17.35 5.40 -3.84
N LEU A 149 17.01 6.56 -4.41
CA LEU A 149 17.49 6.98 -5.72
C LEU A 149 19.01 7.17 -5.75
N ALA A 150 19.64 7.57 -4.64
CA ALA A 150 21.10 7.66 -4.57
C ALA A 150 21.75 6.28 -4.73
N VAL A 151 21.19 5.22 -4.11
CA VAL A 151 21.66 3.83 -4.28
C VAL A 151 21.45 3.36 -5.72
N ILE A 152 20.25 3.56 -6.28
CA ILE A 152 19.91 3.16 -7.66
C ILE A 152 20.85 3.84 -8.67
N ARG A 153 21.09 5.15 -8.52
CA ARG A 153 22.00 5.89 -9.41
C ARG A 153 23.45 5.46 -9.28
N ALA A 154 23.88 5.04 -8.09
CA ALA A 154 25.22 4.50 -7.91
C ALA A 154 25.43 3.17 -8.65
N GLU A 155 24.37 2.36 -8.80
CA GLU A 155 24.45 1.06 -9.49
C GLU A 155 24.22 1.17 -11.00
N HIS A 156 23.31 2.05 -11.46
CA HIS A 156 22.88 2.11 -12.88
C HIS A 156 23.29 3.39 -13.59
N GLY A 157 23.87 4.36 -12.90
CA GLY A 157 24.18 5.67 -13.44
C GLY A 157 23.01 6.67 -13.33
N PRO A 158 23.30 7.99 -13.43
CA PRO A 158 22.32 9.05 -13.21
C PRO A 158 21.29 9.20 -14.34
N GLU A 159 21.63 8.72 -15.56
CA GLU A 159 20.82 8.88 -16.77
C GLU A 159 19.82 7.72 -16.98
N GLN A 160 19.78 6.77 -16.06
CA GLN A 160 18.86 5.63 -16.19
C GLN A 160 17.41 6.10 -16.01
N ASP A 161 16.56 5.72 -16.97
CA ASP A 161 15.12 6.01 -16.93
C ASP A 161 14.49 5.42 -15.64
N LEU A 162 13.72 6.22 -14.93
CA LEU A 162 13.05 5.82 -13.67
C LEU A 162 11.54 5.69 -13.88
N VAL A 163 11.00 4.53 -13.53
CA VAL A 163 9.58 4.31 -13.31
C VAL A 163 9.33 4.33 -11.80
N LEU A 164 8.48 5.22 -11.33
CA LEU A 164 8.01 5.20 -9.95
C LEU A 164 6.67 4.46 -9.91
N MET A 165 6.54 3.48 -9.02
CA MET A 165 5.29 2.77 -8.79
C MET A 165 4.85 2.93 -7.33
N GLY A 166 3.55 3.13 -7.08
CA GLY A 166 3.05 3.24 -5.71
C GLY A 166 1.70 2.56 -5.53
N HIS A 167 1.51 1.92 -4.36
CA HIS A 167 0.25 1.31 -3.95
C HIS A 167 -0.45 2.15 -2.89
N SER A 168 -1.76 2.35 -3.04
CA SER A 168 -2.63 2.98 -2.04
C SER A 168 -2.08 4.35 -1.58
N THR A 169 -1.70 4.54 -0.30
CA THR A 169 -1.04 5.76 0.21
C THR A 169 0.33 6.00 -0.43
N GLY A 170 1.07 4.93 -0.76
CA GLY A 170 2.30 5.03 -1.55
C GLY A 170 2.02 5.57 -2.95
N GLY A 171 0.86 5.28 -3.53
CA GLY A 171 0.39 5.86 -4.79
C GLY A 171 0.12 7.37 -4.68
N LEU A 172 -0.48 7.84 -3.59
CA LEU A 172 -0.63 9.27 -3.30
C LEU A 172 0.75 9.93 -3.15
N THR A 173 1.63 9.34 -2.35
CA THR A 173 3.00 9.82 -2.13
C THR A 173 3.76 9.92 -3.44
N ALA A 174 3.73 8.89 -4.29
CA ALA A 174 4.37 8.85 -5.59
C ALA A 174 3.84 9.94 -6.54
N ALA A 175 2.52 10.15 -6.57
CA ALA A 175 1.90 11.19 -7.41
C ALA A 175 2.31 12.60 -6.95
N LEU A 176 2.30 12.87 -5.64
CA LEU A 176 2.74 14.15 -5.09
C LEU A 176 4.25 14.37 -5.30
N TRP A 177 5.05 13.34 -5.16
CA TRP A 177 6.49 13.41 -5.45
C TRP A 177 6.75 13.73 -6.92
N ALA A 178 6.08 13.02 -7.85
CA ALA A 178 6.20 13.25 -9.29
C ALA A 178 5.81 14.69 -9.68
N HIS A 179 4.78 15.26 -9.03
CA HIS A 179 4.37 16.66 -9.23
C HIS A 179 5.46 17.66 -8.77
N ARG A 180 6.12 17.38 -7.62
CA ARG A 180 7.20 18.25 -7.10
C ARG A 180 8.51 18.11 -7.86
N HIS A 181 8.72 17.01 -8.61
CA HIS A 181 9.97 16.70 -9.31
C HIS A 181 9.72 16.50 -10.82
N PRO A 182 9.32 17.55 -11.54
CA PRO A 182 9.05 17.46 -12.97
C PRO A 182 10.29 17.02 -13.75
N GLY A 183 10.11 16.07 -14.66
CA GLY A 183 11.21 15.52 -15.48
C GLY A 183 12.04 14.41 -14.79
N ALA A 184 11.80 14.10 -13.51
CA ALA A 184 12.54 13.06 -12.81
C ALA A 184 12.12 11.64 -13.20
N LEU A 185 10.91 11.47 -13.78
CA LEU A 185 10.34 10.19 -14.13
C LEU A 185 10.18 9.98 -15.62
N ARG A 186 10.49 8.78 -16.09
CA ARG A 186 10.06 8.26 -17.38
C ARG A 186 8.57 7.96 -17.39
N ALA A 187 8.05 7.38 -16.28
CA ALA A 187 6.66 6.99 -16.13
C ALA A 187 6.25 6.87 -14.65
N LEU A 188 4.96 7.00 -14.39
CA LEU A 188 4.35 6.77 -13.07
C LEU A 188 3.31 5.65 -13.17
N VAL A 189 3.40 4.64 -12.29
CA VAL A 189 2.43 3.54 -12.19
C VAL A 189 1.78 3.56 -10.80
N LEU A 190 0.47 3.55 -10.76
CA LEU A 190 -0.31 3.65 -9.53
C LEU A 190 -1.23 2.43 -9.39
N ASN A 191 -1.04 1.67 -8.34
CA ASN A 191 -1.87 0.52 -7.98
C ASN A 191 -2.86 0.94 -6.90
N ALA A 192 -4.14 1.01 -7.25
CA ALA A 192 -5.24 1.44 -6.39
C ALA A 192 -4.87 2.69 -5.53
N PRO A 193 -4.43 3.81 -6.14
CA PRO A 193 -3.91 4.94 -5.38
C PRO A 193 -5.00 5.63 -4.55
N TRP A 194 -4.69 5.98 -3.31
CA TRP A 194 -5.63 6.71 -2.45
C TRP A 194 -5.61 8.20 -2.75
N LEU A 195 -6.30 8.60 -3.82
CA LEU A 195 -6.29 9.98 -4.35
C LEU A 195 -7.37 10.88 -3.76
N GLU A 196 -8.33 10.34 -3.04
CA GLU A 196 -9.44 11.08 -2.45
C GLU A 196 -9.91 10.42 -1.18
N LEU A 197 -10.32 11.25 -0.21
CA LEU A 197 -10.94 10.79 1.01
C LEU A 197 -12.30 10.17 0.69
N GLN A 198 -12.45 8.89 1.02
CA GLN A 198 -13.65 8.17 0.66
C GLN A 198 -14.71 8.31 1.75
N GLY A 199 -15.96 8.44 1.32
CA GLY A 199 -17.11 8.58 2.20
C GLY A 199 -17.52 7.28 2.88
N SER A 200 -16.59 6.55 3.53
CA SER A 200 -16.98 5.58 4.54
C SER A 200 -17.70 6.32 5.66
N SER A 201 -18.66 5.68 6.30
CA SER A 201 -19.40 6.28 7.43
C SER A 201 -18.47 6.82 8.52
N LEU A 202 -17.29 6.27 8.63
CA LEU A 202 -16.25 6.62 9.59
C LEU A 202 -15.61 7.99 9.32
N MET A 203 -15.30 8.29 8.07
CA MET A 203 -14.64 9.54 7.67
C MET A 203 -15.61 10.72 7.62
N ARG A 204 -16.92 10.48 7.52
CA ARG A 204 -17.94 11.54 7.66
C ARG A 204 -18.05 12.08 9.08
N THR A 205 -17.64 11.33 10.08
CA THR A 205 -17.73 11.74 11.49
C THR A 205 -16.59 12.66 11.89
N VAL A 206 -15.45 12.61 11.17
CA VAL A 206 -14.29 13.44 11.45
C VAL A 206 -14.16 14.48 10.34
N SER A 207 -14.74 15.67 10.56
CA SER A 207 -14.58 16.79 9.61
C SER A 207 -13.10 17.25 9.59
N GLN A 208 -12.60 17.68 8.42
CA GLN A 208 -11.23 18.19 8.28
C GLN A 208 -10.84 19.21 9.37
N PRO A 209 -11.66 20.22 9.73
CA PRO A 209 -11.32 21.16 10.79
C PRO A 209 -11.08 20.51 12.16
N VAL A 210 -11.75 19.39 12.45
CA VAL A 210 -11.57 18.65 13.71
C VAL A 210 -10.24 17.89 13.69
N VAL A 211 -9.93 17.21 12.58
CA VAL A 211 -8.64 16.52 12.41
C VAL A 211 -7.50 17.51 12.51
N ASP A 212 -7.56 18.63 11.80
CA ASP A 212 -6.52 19.66 11.80
C ASP A 212 -6.34 20.29 13.18
N ARG A 213 -7.44 20.46 13.94
CA ARG A 213 -7.36 20.95 15.32
C ARG A 213 -6.67 19.93 16.23
N VAL A 214 -7.06 18.65 16.16
CA VAL A 214 -6.41 17.59 16.95
C VAL A 214 -4.94 17.44 16.53
N ALA A 215 -4.65 17.45 15.23
CA ALA A 215 -3.30 17.38 14.69
C ALA A 215 -2.39 18.52 15.20
N ARG A 216 -2.92 19.73 15.34
CA ARG A 216 -2.16 20.89 15.84
C ARG A 216 -1.73 20.75 17.31
N TYR A 217 -2.57 20.18 18.17
CA TYR A 217 -2.32 20.14 19.61
C TYR A 217 -1.84 18.77 20.11
N GLN A 218 -2.24 17.70 19.41
CA GLN A 218 -1.91 16.32 19.74
C GLN A 218 -1.69 15.51 18.44
N PRO A 219 -0.62 15.81 17.69
CA PRO A 219 -0.42 15.23 16.35
C PRO A 219 -0.31 13.70 16.37
N LYS A 220 0.18 13.12 17.45
CA LYS A 220 0.30 11.66 17.64
C LYS A 220 -0.94 11.01 18.27
N ALA A 221 -2.01 11.77 18.56
CA ALA A 221 -3.24 11.18 19.07
C ALA A 221 -3.81 10.16 18.07
N ALA A 222 -4.11 8.96 18.56
CA ALA A 222 -4.80 7.94 17.78
C ALA A 222 -6.26 8.37 17.55
N LEU A 223 -6.69 8.32 16.30
CA LEU A 223 -8.07 8.60 15.93
C LEU A 223 -8.91 7.31 16.06
N PRO A 224 -10.19 7.42 16.39
CA PRO A 224 -11.09 6.27 16.51
C PRO A 224 -11.49 5.71 15.12
N VAL A 225 -10.48 5.34 14.33
CA VAL A 225 -10.68 4.70 13.03
C VAL A 225 -10.68 3.20 13.27
N VAL A 226 -11.80 2.56 12.94
CA VAL A 226 -11.96 1.11 13.09
C VAL A 226 -11.67 0.47 11.73
N ASP A 227 -10.63 -0.36 11.67
CA ASP A 227 -10.39 -1.26 10.55
C ASP A 227 -11.24 -2.53 10.73
N PRO A 228 -12.20 -2.83 9.86
CA PRO A 228 -12.99 -4.06 9.96
C PRO A 228 -12.18 -5.32 9.62
N GLY A 229 -10.91 -5.19 9.18
CA GLY A 229 -10.02 -6.29 8.85
C GLY A 229 -10.35 -7.03 7.54
N PHE A 230 -11.28 -6.53 6.74
CA PHE A 230 -11.71 -7.24 5.52
C PHE A 230 -10.59 -7.34 4.48
N TYR A 231 -9.77 -6.30 4.33
CA TYR A 231 -8.63 -6.37 3.43
C TYR A 231 -7.57 -7.35 3.95
N SER A 232 -7.26 -7.32 5.24
CA SER A 232 -6.33 -8.28 5.85
C SER A 232 -6.83 -9.72 5.68
N ARG A 233 -8.14 -9.96 5.88
CA ARG A 233 -8.76 -11.28 5.65
C ARG A 233 -8.58 -11.75 4.20
N ALA A 234 -8.66 -10.88 3.22
CA ALA A 234 -8.44 -11.24 1.81
C ALA A 234 -7.00 -11.69 1.52
N LEU A 235 -6.02 -11.32 2.36
CA LEU A 235 -4.60 -11.58 2.14
C LEU A 235 -4.04 -12.78 2.92
N VAL A 236 -4.69 -13.18 4.00
CA VAL A 236 -4.20 -14.31 4.83
C VAL A 236 -4.60 -15.68 4.30
N GLY A 237 -5.27 -15.74 3.16
CA GLY A 237 -5.75 -16.95 2.53
C GLY A 237 -7.26 -17.14 2.63
N MET A 238 -7.77 -18.23 2.07
CA MET A 238 -9.18 -18.57 2.13
C MET A 238 -9.50 -19.27 3.47
N ALA A 239 -10.61 -18.86 4.08
CA ALA A 239 -11.19 -19.54 5.24
C ALA A 239 -12.20 -20.60 4.79
N GLU A 240 -12.59 -21.50 5.69
CA GLU A 240 -13.54 -22.57 5.40
C GLU A 240 -14.93 -22.08 4.92
N ASP A 241 -15.28 -20.83 5.25
CA ASP A 241 -16.53 -20.19 4.83
C ASP A 241 -16.41 -19.39 3.51
N ASP A 242 -15.23 -19.38 2.87
CA ASP A 242 -14.99 -18.81 1.56
C ASP A 242 -15.20 -19.90 0.49
N ASP A 243 -16.33 -19.88 -0.19
CA ASP A 243 -16.67 -20.87 -1.22
C ASP A 243 -16.18 -20.41 -2.60
N ASP A 244 -15.00 -20.88 -3.01
CA ASP A 244 -14.48 -20.75 -4.38
C ASP A 244 -13.83 -22.09 -4.80
N THR A 245 -14.69 -23.03 -5.23
CA THR A 245 -14.28 -24.40 -5.60
C THR A 245 -13.39 -24.46 -6.85
N ASP A 246 -13.30 -23.38 -7.62
CA ASP A 246 -12.51 -23.31 -8.86
C ASP A 246 -11.11 -22.68 -8.61
N ALA A 247 -10.81 -22.24 -7.37
CA ALA A 247 -9.54 -21.64 -7.04
C ALA A 247 -8.41 -22.68 -7.04
N ASP A 248 -7.26 -22.32 -7.61
CA ASP A 248 -6.03 -23.14 -7.54
C ASP A 248 -5.57 -23.24 -6.08
N PRO A 249 -5.54 -24.44 -5.48
CA PRO A 249 -5.15 -24.62 -4.09
C PRO A 249 -3.68 -24.24 -3.79
N THR A 250 -2.86 -24.03 -4.80
CA THR A 250 -1.46 -23.60 -4.67
C THR A 250 -1.29 -22.07 -4.81
N ASP A 251 -2.35 -21.37 -5.25
CA ASP A 251 -2.29 -19.90 -5.38
C ASP A 251 -2.08 -19.24 -4.00
N PRO A 252 -1.11 -18.31 -3.85
CA PRO A 252 -0.96 -17.53 -2.62
C PRO A 252 -2.22 -16.77 -2.20
N PHE A 253 -3.12 -16.46 -3.12
CA PHE A 253 -4.43 -15.90 -2.80
C PHE A 253 -5.32 -16.88 -2.00
N VAL A 254 -5.10 -18.17 -2.17
CA VAL A 254 -5.80 -19.26 -1.44
C VAL A 254 -5.03 -19.64 -0.18
N THR A 255 -3.72 -19.80 -0.27
CA THR A 255 -2.87 -20.29 0.83
C THR A 255 -2.41 -19.19 1.79
N GLY A 256 -2.58 -17.93 1.41
CA GLY A 256 -2.05 -16.75 2.12
C GLY A 256 -0.71 -16.26 1.56
N TRP A 257 -0.54 -14.95 1.55
CA TRP A 257 0.65 -14.29 0.99
C TRP A 257 1.89 -14.35 1.89
N GLY A 258 1.81 -15.01 3.06
CA GLY A 258 2.95 -15.17 3.97
C GLY A 258 3.48 -13.84 4.51
N LEU A 259 2.57 -12.94 4.89
CA LEU A 259 2.91 -11.61 5.37
C LEU A 259 3.55 -11.67 6.76
N GLU A 260 4.51 -10.79 7.03
CA GLU A 260 5.14 -10.63 8.35
C GLU A 260 4.20 -9.85 9.30
N PRO A 261 3.63 -10.48 10.33
CA PRO A 261 2.62 -9.85 11.18
C PRO A 261 3.17 -8.69 12.02
N ALA A 262 4.49 -8.67 12.30
CA ALA A 262 5.12 -7.57 13.01
C ALA A 262 5.18 -6.28 12.19
N TRP A 263 5.10 -6.38 10.86
CA TRP A 263 5.16 -5.25 9.94
C TRP A 263 3.80 -4.88 9.34
N ARG A 264 2.88 -5.83 9.34
CA ARG A 264 1.51 -5.63 8.86
C ARG A 264 0.53 -6.17 9.89
N THR A 265 0.10 -5.29 10.78
CA THR A 265 -0.75 -5.66 11.90
C THR A 265 -2.22 -5.84 11.48
N SER A 266 -2.93 -6.71 12.17
CA SER A 266 -4.38 -6.85 12.05
C SER A 266 -4.98 -6.95 13.47
N PRO A 267 -5.82 -6.00 13.88
CA PRO A 267 -6.25 -4.81 13.14
C PRO A 267 -5.08 -3.88 12.76
N SER A 268 -5.34 -3.02 11.77
CA SER A 268 -4.36 -2.06 11.26
C SER A 268 -3.80 -1.15 12.35
N ALA A 269 -2.56 -0.71 12.19
CA ALA A 269 -1.92 0.24 13.08
C ALA A 269 -2.78 1.50 13.30
N PRO A 270 -2.74 2.14 14.50
CA PRO A 270 -3.56 3.30 14.81
C PRO A 270 -3.28 4.47 13.87
N VAL A 271 -4.33 4.99 13.21
CA VAL A 271 -4.25 6.21 12.41
C VAL A 271 -4.08 7.41 13.34
N ARG A 272 -2.99 8.16 13.18
CA ARG A 272 -2.69 9.33 14.00
C ARG A 272 -3.18 10.62 13.36
N ALA A 273 -3.61 11.59 14.15
CA ALA A 273 -4.22 12.83 13.69
C ALA A 273 -3.31 13.62 12.73
N GLY A 274 -2.01 13.79 13.07
CA GLY A 274 -1.05 14.48 12.22
C GLY A 274 -0.87 13.81 10.87
N TRP A 275 -0.75 12.49 10.86
CA TRP A 275 -0.62 11.73 9.61
C TRP A 275 -1.88 11.84 8.74
N LEU A 276 -3.08 11.73 9.33
CA LEU A 276 -4.32 11.89 8.56
C LEU A 276 -4.47 13.31 8.00
N SER A 277 -4.09 14.34 8.77
CA SER A 277 -4.06 15.74 8.28
C SER A 277 -3.11 15.88 7.09
N ALA A 278 -1.91 15.26 7.15
CA ALA A 278 -0.96 15.25 6.02
C ALA A 278 -1.54 14.56 4.76
N VAL A 279 -2.24 13.44 4.92
CA VAL A 279 -2.94 12.75 3.82
C VAL A 279 -4.04 13.61 3.24
N MET A 280 -4.86 14.26 4.09
CA MET A 280 -5.94 15.14 3.63
C MET A 280 -5.41 16.38 2.88
N ALA A 281 -4.27 16.93 3.31
CA ALA A 281 -3.58 17.99 2.58
C ALA A 281 -3.08 17.50 1.20
N GLY A 282 -2.59 16.27 1.11
CA GLY A 282 -2.23 15.62 -0.15
C GLY A 282 -3.44 15.45 -1.08
N HIS A 283 -4.58 14.99 -0.54
CA HIS A 283 -5.83 14.88 -1.31
C HIS A 283 -6.32 16.23 -1.84
N ALA A 284 -6.17 17.32 -1.06
CA ALA A 284 -6.52 18.66 -1.51
C ALA A 284 -5.65 19.07 -2.71
N GLN A 285 -4.32 18.82 -2.66
CA GLN A 285 -3.43 19.08 -3.78
C GLN A 285 -3.84 18.30 -5.05
N VAL A 286 -4.18 17.01 -4.90
CA VAL A 286 -4.70 16.21 -6.05
C VAL A 286 -6.02 16.80 -6.57
N ALA A 287 -6.90 17.28 -5.69
CA ALA A 287 -8.18 17.89 -6.07
C ALA A 287 -8.01 19.19 -6.87
N ASP A 288 -6.98 19.97 -6.56
CA ASP A 288 -6.63 21.20 -7.28
C ASP A 288 -5.95 20.91 -8.63
N GLY A 289 -5.58 19.66 -8.89
CA GLY A 289 -4.90 19.20 -10.11
C GLY A 289 -3.38 19.17 -9.96
N LEU A 290 -2.78 18.07 -10.39
CA LEU A 290 -1.33 17.91 -10.45
C LEU A 290 -0.79 18.17 -11.87
N SER A 291 0.49 18.48 -11.98
CA SER A 291 1.17 18.73 -13.26
C SER A 291 2.20 17.64 -13.54
N ILE A 292 1.80 16.37 -13.51
CA ILE A 292 2.69 15.26 -13.79
C ILE A 292 2.83 15.12 -15.31
N MET A 293 4.00 15.45 -15.83
CA MET A 293 4.28 15.43 -17.28
C MET A 293 4.59 14.03 -17.80
N ALA A 294 5.08 13.13 -16.94
CA ALA A 294 5.29 11.74 -17.30
C ALA A 294 3.95 11.02 -17.54
N PRO A 295 3.87 10.05 -18.47
CA PRO A 295 2.67 9.22 -18.61
C PRO A 295 2.36 8.48 -17.31
N VAL A 296 1.06 8.42 -16.97
CA VAL A 296 0.56 7.80 -15.75
C VAL A 296 -0.31 6.59 -16.10
N LEU A 297 -0.02 5.44 -15.50
CA LEU A 297 -0.89 4.26 -15.49
C LEU A 297 -1.54 4.13 -14.12
N VAL A 298 -2.86 4.00 -14.08
CA VAL A 298 -3.62 3.68 -12.86
C VAL A 298 -4.28 2.32 -13.04
N LEU A 299 -3.94 1.39 -12.16
CA LEU A 299 -4.53 0.06 -12.06
C LEU A 299 -5.48 0.03 -10.87
N SER A 300 -6.67 -0.53 -11.01
CA SER A 300 -7.64 -0.66 -9.92
C SER A 300 -8.52 -1.88 -10.09
N SER A 301 -9.21 -2.30 -9.03
CA SER A 301 -10.36 -3.18 -9.16
C SER A 301 -11.42 -2.58 -10.09
N ASP A 302 -12.23 -3.42 -10.70
CA ASP A 302 -13.38 -3.00 -11.51
C ASP A 302 -14.56 -2.54 -10.65
N LYS A 303 -14.61 -2.92 -9.37
CA LYS A 303 -15.73 -2.64 -8.46
C LYS A 303 -15.28 -2.45 -7.02
N THR A 304 -16.14 -1.75 -6.27
CA THR A 304 -16.03 -1.59 -4.81
C THR A 304 -17.13 -2.38 -4.11
N VAL A 305 -16.79 -3.08 -3.04
CA VAL A 305 -17.78 -3.68 -2.13
C VAL A 305 -17.59 -3.13 -0.73
N VAL A 306 -18.62 -2.47 -0.22
CA VAL A 306 -18.67 -1.90 1.13
C VAL A 306 -19.66 -2.70 1.96
N GLY A 307 -19.32 -3.03 3.20
CA GLY A 307 -20.19 -3.75 4.12
C GLY A 307 -19.76 -3.61 5.57
N THR A 308 -20.64 -4.03 6.47
CA THR A 308 -20.36 -4.10 7.92
C THR A 308 -20.03 -5.52 8.37
N ARG A 309 -20.16 -6.50 7.47
CA ARG A 309 -19.83 -7.91 7.68
C ARG A 309 -19.11 -8.42 6.45
N TRP A 310 -18.23 -9.38 6.65
CA TRP A 310 -17.56 -10.08 5.56
C TRP A 310 -18.57 -10.75 4.63
N ALA A 311 -18.29 -10.69 3.34
CA ALA A 311 -19.03 -11.41 2.29
C ALA A 311 -18.03 -11.94 1.24
N PRO A 312 -18.25 -13.12 0.63
CA PRO A 312 -17.34 -13.69 -0.38
C PRO A 312 -17.06 -12.76 -1.56
N ALA A 313 -18.02 -11.90 -1.94
CA ALA A 313 -17.83 -10.89 -2.98
C ALA A 313 -16.69 -9.90 -2.67
N MET A 314 -16.29 -9.74 -1.40
CA MET A 314 -15.18 -8.88 -0.98
C MET A 314 -13.81 -9.40 -1.42
N ARG A 315 -13.71 -10.71 -1.73
CA ARG A 315 -12.48 -11.29 -2.31
C ARG A 315 -12.29 -10.95 -3.81
N LYS A 316 -13.30 -10.38 -4.43
CA LYS A 316 -13.30 -10.03 -5.86
C LYS A 316 -13.61 -8.55 -6.07
N ALA A 317 -13.25 -7.69 -5.09
CA ALA A 317 -13.53 -6.25 -5.12
C ALA A 317 -12.56 -5.46 -4.24
N ASP A 318 -12.46 -4.17 -4.50
CA ASP A 318 -11.81 -3.25 -3.56
C ASP A 318 -12.76 -2.97 -2.37
N VAL A 319 -12.32 -3.33 -1.17
CA VAL A 319 -13.05 -3.11 0.10
C VAL A 319 -12.53 -1.87 0.86
N VAL A 320 -11.52 -1.21 0.31
CA VAL A 320 -10.84 -0.06 0.91
C VAL A 320 -11.26 1.23 0.21
N LEU A 321 -11.22 1.26 -1.13
CA LEU A 321 -11.43 2.47 -1.93
C LEU A 321 -12.69 2.40 -2.79
N ASP A 322 -13.31 3.58 -3.04
CA ASP A 322 -14.32 3.76 -4.08
C ASP A 322 -13.62 3.92 -5.44
N VAL A 323 -13.58 2.85 -6.22
CA VAL A 323 -12.84 2.79 -7.49
C VAL A 323 -13.36 3.78 -8.53
N ASP A 324 -14.65 4.15 -8.47
CA ASP A 324 -15.22 5.13 -9.40
C ASP A 324 -14.77 6.57 -9.07
N ARG A 325 -14.72 6.91 -7.79
CA ARG A 325 -14.19 8.20 -7.34
C ARG A 325 -12.70 8.31 -7.63
N MET A 326 -11.94 7.27 -7.28
CA MET A 326 -10.51 7.20 -7.57
C MET A 326 -10.23 7.36 -9.07
N GLY A 327 -10.96 6.65 -9.94
CA GLY A 327 -10.81 6.76 -11.39
C GLY A 327 -11.09 8.17 -11.93
N ARG A 328 -12.12 8.85 -11.41
CA ARG A 328 -12.39 10.26 -11.75
C ARG A 328 -11.29 11.19 -11.27
N ARG A 329 -10.77 10.95 -10.05
CA ARG A 329 -9.70 11.75 -9.47
C ARG A 329 -8.37 11.57 -10.20
N ALA A 330 -8.11 10.37 -10.72
CA ALA A 330 -6.91 10.06 -11.51
C ALA A 330 -6.74 10.99 -12.73
N LEU A 331 -7.84 11.47 -13.33
CA LEU A 331 -7.77 12.39 -14.48
C LEU A 331 -7.18 13.78 -14.12
N GLN A 332 -6.98 14.07 -12.85
CA GLN A 332 -6.39 15.33 -12.37
C GLN A 332 -4.87 15.21 -12.13
N LEU A 333 -4.26 14.05 -12.40
CA LEU A 333 -2.84 13.84 -12.15
C LEU A 333 -1.94 14.49 -13.22
N GLY A 334 -2.39 14.55 -14.47
CA GLY A 334 -1.59 15.09 -15.57
C GLY A 334 -2.26 14.93 -16.95
N PRO A 335 -1.58 15.31 -18.02
CA PRO A 335 -2.17 15.33 -19.37
C PRO A 335 -2.30 13.94 -20.00
N VAL A 336 -1.52 12.94 -19.56
CA VAL A 336 -1.52 11.58 -20.13
C VAL A 336 -1.77 10.58 -19.00
N VAL A 337 -3.01 10.16 -18.84
CA VAL A 337 -3.45 9.21 -17.81
C VAL A 337 -4.19 8.06 -18.46
N THR A 338 -3.73 6.84 -18.21
CA THR A 338 -4.41 5.59 -18.57
C THR A 338 -4.99 4.97 -17.31
N VAL A 339 -6.29 4.72 -17.28
CA VAL A 339 -6.96 4.00 -16.18
C VAL A 339 -7.37 2.62 -16.66
N VAL A 340 -6.90 1.60 -15.99
CA VAL A 340 -7.24 0.20 -16.30
C VAL A 340 -7.94 -0.43 -15.10
N ARG A 341 -9.15 -0.93 -15.32
CA ARG A 341 -9.92 -1.68 -14.33
C ARG A 341 -9.68 -3.17 -14.52
N ILE A 342 -9.30 -3.82 -13.44
CA ILE A 342 -8.99 -5.25 -13.40
C ILE A 342 -10.20 -5.98 -12.81
N ALA A 343 -10.76 -6.89 -13.61
CA ALA A 343 -11.90 -7.67 -13.17
C ALA A 343 -11.55 -8.54 -11.96
N ASP A 344 -12.44 -8.57 -10.98
CA ASP A 344 -12.34 -9.39 -9.76
C ASP A 344 -11.05 -9.16 -8.95
N ALA A 345 -10.42 -7.99 -9.09
CA ALA A 345 -9.25 -7.66 -8.28
C ALA A 345 -9.65 -7.15 -6.89
N ILE A 346 -8.80 -7.42 -5.89
CA ILE A 346 -8.86 -6.80 -4.56
C ILE A 346 -8.15 -5.43 -4.57
N HIS A 347 -8.04 -4.78 -3.41
CA HIS A 347 -7.44 -3.45 -3.26
C HIS A 347 -6.00 -3.39 -3.79
N ASP A 348 -5.09 -4.29 -3.40
CA ASP A 348 -3.83 -4.46 -4.13
C ASP A 348 -4.08 -5.41 -5.31
N VAL A 349 -4.15 -4.86 -6.52
CA VAL A 349 -4.46 -5.67 -7.69
C VAL A 349 -3.40 -6.73 -7.98
N THR A 350 -2.17 -6.53 -7.49
CA THR A 350 -1.05 -7.48 -7.66
C THR A 350 -1.08 -8.64 -6.66
N LEU A 351 -1.93 -8.57 -5.65
CA LEU A 351 -2.18 -9.63 -4.67
C LEU A 351 -3.56 -10.29 -4.84
N SER A 352 -4.21 -10.05 -5.96
CA SER A 352 -5.50 -10.68 -6.31
C SER A 352 -5.35 -12.14 -6.71
N ALA A 353 -6.44 -12.84 -6.99
CA ALA A 353 -6.44 -14.19 -7.54
C ALA A 353 -5.68 -14.25 -8.89
N ALA A 354 -5.13 -15.41 -9.24
CA ALA A 354 -4.29 -15.62 -10.43
C ALA A 354 -4.86 -15.04 -11.74
N PRO A 355 -6.15 -15.19 -12.07
CA PRO A 355 -6.70 -14.59 -13.31
C PRO A 355 -6.62 -13.06 -13.33
N ALA A 356 -6.91 -12.40 -12.21
CA ALA A 356 -6.80 -10.95 -12.07
C ALA A 356 -5.34 -10.48 -12.14
N ARG A 357 -4.41 -11.17 -11.44
CA ARG A 357 -2.97 -10.89 -11.53
C ARG A 357 -2.45 -11.03 -12.96
N ALA A 358 -2.87 -12.08 -13.68
CA ALA A 358 -2.50 -12.26 -15.07
C ALA A 358 -2.99 -11.10 -15.97
N GLN A 359 -4.17 -10.54 -15.69
CA GLN A 359 -4.63 -9.31 -16.36
C GLN A 359 -3.76 -8.11 -16.01
N VAL A 360 -3.43 -7.91 -14.73
CA VAL A 360 -2.51 -6.83 -14.28
C VAL A 360 -1.21 -6.87 -15.07
N TYR A 361 -0.53 -8.01 -15.10
CA TYR A 361 0.78 -8.13 -15.75
C TYR A 361 0.70 -8.00 -17.28
N ARG A 362 -0.38 -8.44 -17.91
CA ARG A 362 -0.61 -8.19 -19.34
C ARG A 362 -0.76 -6.69 -19.63
N GLU A 363 -1.57 -5.97 -18.86
CA GLU A 363 -1.80 -4.54 -19.09
C GLU A 363 -0.55 -3.71 -18.72
N LEU A 364 0.16 -4.09 -17.67
CA LEU A 364 1.44 -3.51 -17.30
C LEU A 364 2.47 -3.68 -18.45
N SER A 365 2.58 -4.89 -19.00
CA SER A 365 3.46 -5.18 -20.13
C SER A 365 3.11 -4.36 -21.38
N ARG A 366 1.83 -4.27 -21.75
CA ARG A 366 1.37 -3.47 -22.89
C ARG A 366 1.74 -2.00 -22.72
N TRP A 367 1.44 -1.47 -21.55
CA TRP A 367 1.65 -0.06 -21.27
C TRP A 367 3.15 0.28 -21.17
N THR A 368 3.95 -0.58 -20.53
CA THR A 368 5.41 -0.42 -20.45
C THR A 368 6.05 -0.38 -21.82
N ARG A 369 5.64 -1.25 -22.76
CA ARG A 369 6.14 -1.24 -24.14
C ARG A 369 5.80 0.06 -24.87
N ALA A 370 4.64 0.64 -24.59
CA ALA A 370 4.21 1.88 -25.26
C ALA A 370 4.89 3.14 -24.72
N TYR A 371 5.18 3.18 -23.42
CA TYR A 371 5.58 4.44 -22.76
C TYR A 371 6.98 4.39 -22.11
N VAL A 372 7.49 3.23 -21.77
CA VAL A 372 8.76 3.08 -21.03
C VAL A 372 9.86 2.52 -21.91
N ALA A 373 9.61 1.39 -22.58
CA ALA A 373 10.60 0.77 -23.45
C ALA A 373 11.03 1.76 -24.54
N ARG A 374 12.33 1.92 -24.73
CA ARG A 374 12.86 2.60 -25.90
C ARG A 374 12.83 1.61 -27.06
N ASP A 375 12.38 2.04 -28.23
CA ASP A 375 12.55 1.27 -29.45
C ASP A 375 14.04 0.96 -29.62
N ALA A 376 14.36 -0.34 -29.71
CA ALA A 376 15.72 -0.84 -29.87
C ALA A 376 16.23 -0.60 -31.30
#